data_2307376a9ae8d8b64b443f17b30d4f3e
#
_entry.id   2307376a9ae8d8b64b443f17b30d4f3e
#
_cell.length_a   1.000
_cell.length_b   1.000
_cell.length_c   1.000
_cell.angle_alpha   90.00
_cell.angle_beta   90.00
_cell.angle_gamma   90.00
#
_symmetry.space_group_name_H-M   'P 1'
#
loop_
_entity.id
_entity.type
_entity.pdbx_description
1 polymer ?
#
loop_
_entity_poly.entity_id
_entity_poly.type
_entity_poly.pdbx_seq_one_letter_code
_entity_poly.pdbx_strand_id
1 'polypeptide(L)'
;MAATHVSMPFLDPDDTSNTPDGPFNPTPLNSATFLMALCVTLNVFVCNYEGHPFMQSMGENKLLSRGLGVGALLLVMAAVEAFPPLNDLMQLGPMPDADLVGLEGAAEMPEWGVAVAQATGLGLKGCIVAIMAVDTVASYAVERAVRLIL
;
A
#
# COMPACT_ATOMS: atom_id res chain seq x y z
N MET A 1 5.49 -8.75 -1.81
CA MET A 1 5.12 -9.94 -2.60
C MET A 1 3.61 -10.02 -2.88
N ALA A 2 2.70 -9.97 -1.88
CA ALA A 2 1.27 -10.06 -2.14
C ALA A 2 0.73 -8.94 -3.06
N ALA A 3 1.11 -7.69 -2.81
CA ALA A 3 0.72 -6.54 -3.63
C ALA A 3 1.19 -6.67 -5.09
N THR A 4 2.42 -7.11 -5.30
CA THR A 4 2.96 -7.41 -6.63
C THR A 4 2.16 -8.49 -7.33
N HIS A 5 1.78 -9.53 -6.61
CA HIS A 5 1.03 -10.66 -7.18
C HIS A 5 -0.36 -10.27 -7.67
N VAL A 6 -1.05 -9.36 -6.98
CA VAL A 6 -2.39 -8.89 -7.41
C VAL A 6 -2.33 -7.82 -8.49
N SER A 7 -1.21 -7.10 -8.64
CA SER A 7 -1.07 -6.02 -9.63
C SER A 7 -0.35 -6.44 -10.92
N MET A 8 0.42 -7.55 -10.90
CA MET A 8 1.11 -8.05 -12.10
C MET A 8 0.19 -8.34 -13.30
N PRO A 9 -1.00 -8.92 -13.11
CA PRO A 9 -1.91 -9.21 -14.22
C PRO A 9 -2.37 -7.97 -15.01
N PHE A 10 -2.22 -6.79 -14.43
CA PHE A 10 -2.59 -5.52 -15.08
C PHE A 10 -1.41 -4.82 -15.76
N LEU A 11 -0.27 -5.50 -15.86
CA LEU A 11 0.89 -5.00 -16.60
C LEU A 11 0.74 -5.37 -18.08
N ASP A 12 0.76 -4.36 -18.95
CA ASP A 12 0.79 -4.59 -20.39
C ASP A 12 2.18 -5.11 -20.79
N PRO A 13 2.31 -6.34 -21.29
CA PRO A 13 3.60 -6.90 -21.70
C PRO A 13 4.23 -6.17 -22.90
N ASP A 14 3.42 -5.50 -23.71
CA ASP A 14 3.86 -4.77 -24.91
C ASP A 14 4.18 -3.30 -24.63
N ASP A 15 4.02 -2.84 -23.38
CA ASP A 15 4.34 -1.47 -22.99
C ASP A 15 5.86 -1.23 -23.05
N THR A 16 6.27 -0.36 -23.97
CA THR A 16 7.68 0.04 -24.16
C THR A 16 8.30 0.74 -22.95
N SER A 17 7.49 1.25 -22.03
CA SER A 17 7.96 1.83 -20.76
C SER A 17 8.58 0.80 -19.82
N ASN A 18 8.28 -0.49 -20.01
CA ASN A 18 8.88 -1.60 -19.25
C ASN A 18 10.33 -1.90 -19.67
N THR A 19 10.84 -1.24 -20.71
CA THR A 19 12.24 -1.36 -21.11
C THR A 19 13.12 -0.41 -20.29
N PRO A 20 14.40 -0.75 -20.03
CA PRO A 20 15.30 0.10 -19.21
C PRO A 20 15.46 1.54 -19.74
N ASP A 21 15.33 1.73 -21.04
CA ASP A 21 15.47 3.04 -21.72
C ASP A 21 14.11 3.64 -22.13
N GLY A 22 13.00 3.01 -21.72
CA GLY A 22 11.64 3.45 -22.05
C GLY A 22 11.23 4.73 -21.29
N PRO A 23 10.25 5.48 -21.80
CA PRO A 23 9.70 6.61 -21.10
C PRO A 23 8.98 6.13 -19.81
N PHE A 24 9.08 6.94 -18.75
CA PHE A 24 8.35 6.61 -17.51
C PHE A 24 6.84 6.68 -17.78
N ASN A 25 6.18 5.55 -17.60
CA ASN A 25 4.72 5.41 -17.64
C ASN A 25 4.26 4.73 -16.36
N PRO A 26 3.52 5.41 -15.47
CA PRO A 26 3.11 4.81 -14.21
C PRO A 26 2.12 3.66 -14.45
N THR A 27 2.48 2.48 -13.95
CA THR A 27 1.66 1.27 -14.04
C THR A 27 1.01 0.94 -12.69
N PRO A 28 -0.09 0.16 -12.65
CA PRO A 28 -0.67 -0.33 -11.39
C PRO A 28 0.36 -1.08 -10.52
N LEU A 29 1.29 -1.82 -11.14
CA LEU A 29 2.36 -2.52 -10.43
C LEU A 29 3.33 -1.56 -9.74
N ASN A 30 3.75 -0.48 -10.43
CA ASN A 30 4.61 0.54 -9.85
C ASN A 30 3.91 1.24 -8.68
N SER A 31 2.65 1.61 -8.86
CA SER A 31 1.83 2.25 -7.82
C SER A 31 1.67 1.36 -6.60
N ALA A 32 1.32 0.08 -6.78
CA ALA A 32 1.20 -0.88 -5.69
C ALA A 32 2.52 -1.08 -4.94
N THR A 33 3.64 -1.20 -5.66
CA THR A 33 4.96 -1.37 -5.07
C THR A 33 5.38 -0.13 -4.28
N PHE A 34 5.15 1.07 -4.81
CA PHE A 34 5.46 2.33 -4.15
C PHE A 34 4.63 2.52 -2.87
N LEU A 35 3.31 2.30 -2.94
CA LEU A 35 2.43 2.41 -1.78
C LEU A 35 2.80 1.42 -0.68
N MET A 36 3.14 0.18 -1.05
CA MET A 36 3.62 -0.82 -0.09
C MET A 36 4.95 -0.42 0.53
N ALA A 37 5.89 0.11 -0.24
CA ALA A 37 7.17 0.58 0.29
C ALA A 37 6.99 1.71 1.32
N LEU A 38 6.08 2.66 1.06
CA LEU A 38 5.74 3.71 2.01
C LEU A 38 5.05 3.15 3.26
N CYS A 39 4.12 2.19 3.11
CA CYS A 39 3.45 1.53 4.23
C CYS A 39 4.46 0.84 5.14
N VAL A 40 5.34 0.03 4.57
CA VAL A 40 6.41 -0.66 5.31
C VAL A 40 7.33 0.34 6.01
N THR A 41 7.69 1.43 5.36
CA THR A 41 8.53 2.48 5.96
C THR A 41 7.85 3.10 7.18
N LEU A 42 6.56 3.42 7.11
CA LEU A 42 5.79 3.92 8.25
C LEU A 42 5.71 2.88 9.37
N ASN A 43 5.45 1.63 9.04
CA ASN A 43 5.38 0.54 10.02
C ASN A 43 6.71 0.32 10.73
N VAL A 44 7.82 0.28 9.99
CA VAL A 44 9.18 0.17 10.55
C VAL A 44 9.48 1.33 11.48
N PHE A 45 9.11 2.56 11.10
CA PHE A 45 9.31 3.72 11.98
C PHE A 45 8.50 3.59 13.27
N VAL A 46 7.22 3.23 13.19
CA VAL A 46 6.35 3.06 14.37
C VAL A 46 6.83 1.93 15.27
N CYS A 47 7.22 0.80 14.70
CA CYS A 47 7.69 -0.37 15.45
C CYS A 47 9.03 -0.12 16.15
N ASN A 48 9.95 0.58 15.49
CA ASN A 48 11.28 0.86 16.03
C ASN A 48 11.35 2.10 16.92
N TYR A 49 10.23 2.82 17.08
CA TYR A 49 10.23 4.00 17.93
C TYR A 49 10.31 3.61 19.42
N GLU A 50 11.42 3.95 20.04
CA GLU A 50 11.64 3.80 21.48
C GLU A 50 11.44 5.13 22.19
N GLY A 51 10.57 5.14 23.22
CA GLY A 51 10.31 6.32 24.03
C GLY A 51 11.27 6.44 25.21
N HIS A 52 10.72 6.37 26.43
CA HIS A 52 11.50 6.45 27.67
C HIS A 52 12.57 5.35 27.77
N PRO A 53 13.74 5.65 28.38
CA PRO A 53 14.06 6.89 29.13
C PRO A 53 14.66 8.02 28.30
N PHE A 54 14.97 7.82 27.01
CA PHE A 54 15.74 8.77 26.22
C PHE A 54 14.89 9.78 25.45
N MET A 55 13.66 9.42 25.12
CA MET A 55 12.72 10.22 24.34
C MET A 55 11.32 10.17 24.95
N GLN A 56 10.47 11.12 24.55
CA GLN A 56 9.04 11.05 24.90
C GLN A 56 8.40 9.82 24.27
N SER A 57 7.44 9.22 24.96
CA SER A 57 6.65 8.15 24.32
C SER A 57 5.91 8.67 23.10
N MET A 58 5.56 7.80 22.17
CA MET A 58 4.82 8.20 20.96
C MET A 58 3.50 8.91 21.29
N GLY A 59 2.81 8.47 22.36
CA GLY A 59 1.56 9.10 22.82
C GLY A 59 1.75 10.50 23.39
N GLU A 60 2.90 10.80 24.01
CA GLU A 60 3.24 12.10 24.56
C GLU A 60 3.72 13.07 23.47
N ASN A 61 4.41 12.56 22.46
CA ASN A 61 4.85 13.34 21.31
C ASN A 61 3.72 13.56 20.31
N LYS A 62 2.84 14.51 20.63
CA LYS A 62 1.64 14.81 19.84
C LYS A 62 1.96 15.22 18.40
N LEU A 63 3.09 15.90 18.19
CA LEU A 63 3.48 16.36 16.85
C LEU A 63 3.86 15.15 15.97
N LEU A 64 4.67 14.25 16.51
CA LEU A 64 5.06 13.02 15.82
C LEU A 64 3.85 12.14 15.52
N SER A 65 3.00 11.88 16.53
CA SER A 65 1.79 11.05 16.36
C SER A 65 0.84 11.63 15.31
N ARG A 66 0.65 12.95 15.30
CA ARG A 66 -0.17 13.61 14.28
C ARG A 66 0.47 13.53 12.90
N GLY A 67 1.78 13.74 12.80
CA GLY A 67 2.51 13.62 11.53
C GLY A 67 2.40 12.22 10.93
N LEU A 68 2.59 11.18 11.74
CA LEU A 68 2.40 9.79 11.31
C LEU A 68 0.95 9.50 10.91
N GLY A 69 -0.02 10.01 11.68
CA GLY A 69 -1.44 9.86 11.35
C GLY A 69 -1.80 10.53 10.03
N VAL A 70 -1.29 11.74 9.77
CA VAL A 70 -1.47 12.43 8.49
C VAL A 70 -0.80 11.65 7.35
N GLY A 71 0.42 11.16 7.56
CA GLY A 71 1.12 10.34 6.57
C GLY A 71 0.36 9.06 6.22
N ALA A 72 -0.15 8.36 7.23
CA ALA A 72 -0.99 7.17 7.02
C ALA A 72 -2.30 7.49 6.29
N LEU A 73 -2.94 8.61 6.64
CA LEU A 73 -4.15 9.07 5.96
C LEU A 73 -3.88 9.38 4.48
N LEU A 74 -2.82 10.14 4.18
CA LEU A 74 -2.45 10.46 2.80
C LEU A 74 -2.14 9.19 1.99
N LEU A 75 -1.48 8.22 2.62
CA LEU A 75 -1.17 6.94 1.99
C LEU A 75 -2.45 6.16 1.62
N VAL A 76 -3.42 6.10 2.54
CA VAL A 76 -4.72 5.46 2.25
C VAL A 76 -5.48 6.23 1.17
N MET A 77 -5.51 7.57 1.25
CA MET A 77 -6.15 8.40 0.22
C MET A 77 -5.55 8.18 -1.17
N ALA A 78 -4.22 8.06 -1.26
CA ALA A 78 -3.54 7.74 -2.50
C ALA A 78 -3.89 6.33 -3.00
N ALA A 79 -3.96 5.34 -2.10
CA ALA A 79 -4.28 3.96 -2.45
C ALA A 79 -5.71 3.78 -2.97
N VAL A 80 -6.68 4.55 -2.45
CA VAL A 80 -8.08 4.53 -2.94
C VAL A 80 -8.37 5.59 -4.01
N GLU A 81 -7.35 6.35 -4.43
CA GLU A 81 -7.48 7.45 -5.40
C GLU A 81 -8.53 8.49 -5.01
N ALA A 82 -8.70 8.73 -3.70
CA ALA A 82 -9.71 9.67 -3.19
C ALA A 82 -9.41 11.13 -3.56
N PHE A 83 -8.17 11.45 -3.89
CA PHE A 83 -7.73 12.79 -4.25
C PHE A 83 -6.79 12.73 -5.46
N PRO A 84 -7.31 12.78 -6.70
CA PRO A 84 -6.51 12.65 -7.92
C PRO A 84 -5.27 13.54 -7.98
N PRO A 85 -5.29 14.82 -7.58
CA PRO A 85 -4.09 15.66 -7.61
C PRO A 85 -2.93 15.13 -6.75
N LEU A 86 -3.21 14.34 -5.70
CA LEU A 86 -2.17 13.68 -4.91
C LEU A 86 -1.52 12.56 -5.70
N ASN A 87 -2.33 11.77 -6.41
CA ASN A 87 -1.84 10.67 -7.24
C ASN A 87 -1.02 11.20 -8.41
N ASP A 88 -1.47 12.28 -9.05
CA ASP A 88 -0.72 12.97 -10.12
C ASP A 88 0.62 13.51 -9.60
N LEU A 89 0.64 14.13 -8.42
CA LEU A 89 1.86 14.63 -7.79
C LEU A 89 2.86 13.50 -7.49
N MET A 90 2.34 12.35 -7.06
CA MET A 90 3.15 11.16 -6.73
C MET A 90 3.42 10.29 -7.96
N GLN A 91 2.91 10.67 -9.15
CA GLN A 91 3.04 9.93 -10.41
C GLN A 91 2.56 8.48 -10.28
N LEU A 92 1.44 8.27 -9.60
CA LEU A 92 0.83 6.95 -9.48
C LEU A 92 -0.04 6.65 -10.72
N GLY A 93 0.14 5.47 -11.29
CA GLY A 93 -0.74 4.98 -12.36
C GLY A 93 -2.13 4.65 -11.82
N PRO A 94 -3.17 4.84 -12.63
CA PRO A 94 -4.54 4.54 -12.23
C PRO A 94 -4.68 3.05 -11.93
N MET A 95 -5.34 2.74 -10.81
CA MET A 95 -5.63 1.37 -10.43
C MET A 95 -7.02 0.97 -10.93
N PRO A 96 -7.13 -0.24 -11.50
CA PRO A 96 -8.40 -0.75 -11.96
C PRO A 96 -9.47 -0.81 -10.87
N ASP A 97 -10.69 -0.38 -11.20
CA ASP A 97 -11.88 -0.38 -10.32
C ASP A 97 -12.58 -1.75 -10.25
N ALA A 98 -13.64 -1.82 -9.45
CA ALA A 98 -14.40 -3.05 -9.19
C ALA A 98 -15.11 -3.65 -10.41
N ASP A 99 -15.38 -2.84 -11.44
CA ASP A 99 -16.03 -3.26 -12.69
C ASP A 99 -15.14 -4.17 -13.57
N LEU A 100 -14.00 -4.58 -13.03
CA LEU A 100 -12.98 -5.43 -13.62
C LEU A 100 -13.39 -6.88 -13.87
N VAL A 101 -14.59 -7.28 -13.52
CA VAL A 101 -15.08 -8.65 -13.71
C VAL A 101 -15.01 -9.11 -15.19
N GLY A 102 -14.72 -8.18 -16.11
CA GLY A 102 -14.55 -8.44 -17.54
C GLY A 102 -13.16 -8.15 -18.13
N LEU A 103 -12.19 -7.72 -17.36
CA LEU A 103 -10.83 -7.47 -17.87
C LEU A 103 -9.96 -8.73 -17.80
N GLU A 104 -9.13 -8.94 -18.81
CA GLU A 104 -8.24 -10.11 -18.92
C GLU A 104 -7.37 -10.29 -17.66
N GLY A 105 -6.87 -9.21 -17.06
CA GLY A 105 -6.06 -9.27 -15.85
C GLY A 105 -6.80 -9.77 -14.60
N ALA A 106 -8.12 -9.62 -14.50
CA ALA A 106 -8.89 -10.10 -13.36
C ALA A 106 -8.94 -11.64 -13.29
N ALA A 107 -8.88 -12.32 -14.43
CA ALA A 107 -8.88 -13.78 -14.50
C ALA A 107 -7.57 -14.41 -13.98
N GLU A 108 -6.49 -13.65 -13.99
CA GLU A 108 -5.16 -14.07 -13.52
C GLU A 108 -4.89 -13.70 -12.06
N MET A 109 -5.78 -12.94 -11.44
CA MET A 109 -5.65 -12.60 -10.01
C MET A 109 -5.83 -13.85 -9.13
N PRO A 110 -5.10 -13.94 -8.01
CA PRO A 110 -5.33 -15.01 -7.04
C PRO A 110 -6.76 -14.92 -6.46
N GLU A 111 -7.38 -16.07 -6.18
CA GLU A 111 -8.77 -16.16 -5.70
C GLU A 111 -9.07 -15.25 -4.49
N TRP A 112 -8.11 -15.17 -3.54
CA TRP A 112 -8.26 -14.29 -2.39
C TRP A 112 -8.28 -12.79 -2.78
N GLY A 113 -7.55 -12.42 -3.82
CA GLY A 113 -7.54 -11.05 -4.35
C GLY A 113 -8.89 -10.70 -4.97
N VAL A 114 -9.45 -11.59 -5.76
CA VAL A 114 -10.80 -11.44 -6.33
C VAL A 114 -11.85 -11.32 -5.22
N ALA A 115 -11.78 -12.18 -4.20
CA ALA A 115 -12.71 -12.13 -3.06
C ALA A 115 -12.63 -10.79 -2.29
N VAL A 116 -11.43 -10.27 -2.05
CA VAL A 116 -11.23 -8.96 -1.38
C VAL A 116 -11.71 -7.82 -2.28
N ALA A 117 -11.40 -7.84 -3.57
CA ALA A 117 -11.85 -6.84 -4.53
C ALA A 117 -13.38 -6.73 -4.57
N GLN A 118 -14.06 -7.87 -4.58
CA GLN A 118 -15.52 -7.94 -4.55
C GLN A 118 -16.11 -7.49 -3.20
N ALA A 119 -15.52 -7.96 -2.09
CA ALA A 119 -15.99 -7.64 -0.75
C ALA A 119 -15.87 -6.14 -0.43
N THR A 120 -14.82 -5.48 -0.91
CA THR A 120 -14.59 -4.05 -0.69
C THR A 120 -15.33 -3.17 -1.69
N GLY A 121 -15.68 -3.69 -2.87
CA GLY A 121 -16.22 -2.92 -3.97
C GLY A 121 -15.23 -1.92 -4.59
N LEU A 122 -13.95 -2.01 -4.27
CA LEU A 122 -12.90 -1.09 -4.69
C LEU A 122 -11.91 -1.74 -5.68
N GLY A 123 -12.17 -2.96 -6.15
CA GLY A 123 -11.28 -3.65 -7.09
C GLY A 123 -9.85 -3.82 -6.57
N LEU A 124 -8.86 -3.55 -7.41
CA LEU A 124 -7.44 -3.64 -7.05
C LEU A 124 -7.06 -2.71 -5.88
N LYS A 125 -7.65 -1.51 -5.80
CA LYS A 125 -7.45 -0.55 -4.70
C LYS A 125 -7.78 -1.19 -3.35
N GLY A 126 -8.90 -1.92 -3.28
CA GLY A 126 -9.32 -2.64 -2.08
C GLY A 126 -8.33 -3.72 -1.66
N CYS A 127 -7.75 -4.44 -2.61
CA CYS A 127 -6.72 -5.44 -2.36
C CYS A 127 -5.46 -4.79 -1.76
N ILE A 128 -4.99 -3.69 -2.33
CA ILE A 128 -3.80 -2.98 -1.85
C ILE A 128 -4.02 -2.47 -0.43
N VAL A 129 -5.16 -1.82 -0.16
CA VAL A 129 -5.49 -1.33 1.19
C VAL A 129 -5.59 -2.48 2.19
N ALA A 130 -6.20 -3.61 1.82
CA ALA A 130 -6.29 -4.78 2.68
C ALA A 130 -4.91 -5.36 3.00
N ILE A 131 -4.03 -5.47 2.01
CA ILE A 131 -2.64 -5.93 2.21
C ILE A 131 -1.88 -4.98 3.14
N MET A 132 -2.01 -3.66 2.94
CA MET A 132 -1.40 -2.65 3.81
C MET A 132 -1.90 -2.77 5.25
N ALA A 133 -3.19 -2.99 5.44
CA ALA A 133 -3.79 -3.17 6.76
C ALA A 133 -3.28 -4.45 7.45
N VAL A 134 -3.21 -5.56 6.72
CA VAL A 134 -2.66 -6.83 7.21
C VAL A 134 -1.19 -6.68 7.59
N ASP A 135 -0.38 -6.04 6.74
CA ASP A 135 1.04 -5.79 7.01
C ASP A 135 1.22 -4.94 8.29
N THR A 136 0.42 -3.89 8.44
CA THR A 136 0.46 -3.01 9.62
C THR A 136 0.10 -3.78 10.90
N VAL A 137 -0.99 -4.56 10.87
CA VAL A 137 -1.42 -5.35 12.04
C VAL A 137 -0.40 -6.42 12.37
N ALA A 138 0.13 -7.12 11.37
CA ALA A 138 1.14 -8.16 11.56
C ALA A 138 2.44 -7.59 12.14
N SER A 139 2.94 -6.49 11.60
CA SER A 139 4.15 -5.81 12.08
C SER A 139 4.00 -5.40 13.56
N TYR A 140 2.88 -4.79 13.91
CA TYR A 140 2.60 -4.40 15.30
C TYR A 140 2.44 -5.61 16.23
N ALA A 141 1.78 -6.67 15.78
CA ALA A 141 1.59 -7.88 16.56
C ALA A 141 2.92 -8.59 16.85
N VAL A 142 3.79 -8.70 15.85
CA VAL A 142 5.15 -9.27 16.01
C VAL A 142 5.97 -8.44 16.98
N GLU A 143 5.98 -7.11 16.81
CA GLU A 143 6.70 -6.22 17.72
C GLU A 143 6.23 -6.38 19.18
N ARG A 144 4.92 -6.44 19.39
CA ARG A 144 4.34 -6.67 20.73
C ARG A 144 4.73 -8.01 21.30
N ALA A 145 4.71 -9.06 20.48
CA ALA A 145 5.10 -10.40 20.90
C ALA A 145 6.58 -10.47 21.32
N VAL A 146 7.45 -9.85 20.51
CA VAL A 146 8.89 -9.79 20.82
C VAL A 146 9.16 -9.05 22.14
N ARG A 147 8.51 -7.90 22.36
CA ARG A 147 8.64 -7.13 23.62
C ARG A 147 8.09 -7.85 24.87
N LEU A 148 7.24 -8.85 24.69
CA LEU A 148 6.73 -9.65 25.83
C LEU A 148 7.65 -10.82 26.18
N ILE A 149 8.52 -11.22 25.25
CA ILE A 149 9.44 -12.35 25.41
C ILE A 149 10.81 -11.90 25.93
N LEU A 150 11.22 -10.68 25.61
CA LEU A 150 12.49 -10.06 26.03
C LEU A 150 12.31 -9.24 27.31
#